data_673384ef8643c2a79f0e567b1a8b7f74
#
_entry.id   673384ef8643c2a79f0e567b1a8b7f74
#
_cell.length_a   1.000
_cell.length_b   1.000
_cell.length_c   1.000
_cell.angle_alpha   90.00
_cell.angle_beta   90.00
_cell.angle_gamma   90.00
#
_symmetry.space_group_name_H-M   'P 1'
#
loop_
_entity.id
_entity.type
_entity.pdbx_description
1 polymer ?
#
loop_
_entity_poly.entity_id
_entity_poly.type
_entity_poly.pdbx_seq_one_letter_code
_entity_poly.pdbx_strand_id
1 'polypeptide(L)'
;EFYILQYLWTRETPATFSEIMVHFNEEEKKAWKKQTVNTFLSRLAQKGFLNIDKSGKRAIYIPSVTSKKFYENYAQEIVKDSYNGAIKDFIAAFTAGNKLSAAEKAELLSYIQTL
;
A
#
# COMPACT_ATOMS: atom_id res chain seq x y z
N GLU A 1 4.01 -4.89 6.33
CA GLU A 1 4.13 -5.70 5.08
C GLU A 1 3.87 -4.88 3.82
N PHE A 2 3.07 -3.81 3.89
CA PHE A 2 2.81 -2.95 2.73
C PHE A 2 4.04 -2.17 2.27
N TYR A 3 5.04 -2.00 3.10
CA TYR A 3 6.31 -1.39 2.69
C TYR A 3 6.95 -2.15 1.51
N ILE A 4 6.78 -3.48 1.48
CA ILE A 4 7.32 -4.29 0.39
C ILE A 4 6.62 -3.95 -0.93
N LEU A 5 5.29 -3.82 -0.93
CA LEU A 5 4.55 -3.40 -2.12
C LEU A 5 4.98 -2.01 -2.59
N GLN A 6 5.13 -1.07 -1.66
CA GLN A 6 5.58 0.28 -1.99
C GLN A 6 6.94 0.26 -2.69
N TYR A 7 7.87 -0.54 -2.19
CA TYR A 7 9.17 -0.72 -2.82
C TYR A 7 9.04 -1.33 -4.22
N LEU A 8 8.26 -2.40 -4.35
CA LEU A 8 8.09 -3.10 -5.62
C LEU A 8 7.46 -2.20 -6.70
N TRP A 9 6.54 -1.33 -6.32
CA TRP A 9 5.94 -0.37 -7.26
C TRP A 9 6.93 0.66 -7.78
N THR A 10 8.02 0.93 -7.07
CA THR A 10 9.05 1.86 -7.53
C THR A 10 10.00 1.23 -8.54
N ARG A 11 9.98 -0.09 -8.68
CA ARG A 11 10.88 -0.83 -9.58
C ARG A 11 10.22 -1.04 -10.93
N GLU A 12 11.02 -0.95 -11.97
CA GLU A 12 10.57 -1.29 -13.33
C GLU A 12 10.61 -2.79 -13.58
N THR A 13 11.39 -3.53 -12.80
CA THR A 13 11.56 -4.97 -12.94
C THR A 13 11.18 -5.69 -11.66
N PRO A 14 10.78 -6.97 -11.76
CA PRO A 14 10.53 -7.78 -10.58
C PRO A 14 11.76 -7.85 -9.67
N ALA A 15 11.54 -8.09 -8.40
CA ALA A 15 12.62 -8.19 -7.42
C ALA A 15 12.83 -9.64 -6.97
N THR A 16 14.08 -10.00 -6.70
CA THR A 16 14.42 -11.25 -6.02
C THR A 16 14.32 -11.06 -4.50
N PHE A 17 14.31 -12.17 -3.78
CA PHE A 17 14.33 -12.13 -2.31
C PHE A 17 15.55 -11.37 -1.77
N SER A 18 16.72 -11.61 -2.36
CA SER A 18 17.94 -10.92 -1.94
C SER A 18 17.85 -9.41 -2.14
N GLU A 19 17.29 -8.96 -3.27
CA GLU A 19 17.12 -7.54 -3.53
C GLU A 19 16.18 -6.89 -2.51
N ILE A 20 15.11 -7.57 -2.13
CA ILE A 20 14.18 -7.09 -1.10
C ILE A 20 14.91 -6.98 0.25
N MET A 21 15.66 -8.02 0.64
CA MET A 21 16.40 -8.02 1.89
C MET A 21 17.43 -6.89 1.95
N VAL A 22 18.18 -6.69 0.87
CA VAL A 22 19.17 -5.62 0.79
C VAL A 22 18.52 -4.25 0.93
N HIS A 23 17.43 -4.01 0.20
CA HIS A 23 16.75 -2.72 0.26
C HIS A 23 16.30 -2.39 1.68
N PHE A 24 15.61 -3.31 2.35
CA PHE A 24 15.04 -3.00 3.66
C PHE A 24 16.05 -3.01 4.79
N ASN A 25 17.08 -3.86 4.72
CA ASN A 25 18.05 -3.97 5.80
C ASN A 25 19.24 -3.04 5.64
N GLU A 26 19.72 -2.82 4.43
CA GLU A 26 20.87 -1.97 4.21
C GLU A 26 20.49 -0.52 3.91
N GLU A 27 19.46 -0.27 3.12
CA GLU A 27 19.04 1.08 2.75
C GLU A 27 18.09 1.70 3.77
N GLU A 28 17.07 0.95 4.22
CA GLU A 28 16.06 1.45 5.15
C GLU A 28 16.32 1.08 6.60
N LYS A 29 17.36 0.28 6.88
CA LYS A 29 17.78 -0.08 8.25
C LYS A 29 16.69 -0.75 9.09
N LYS A 30 15.84 -1.57 8.45
CA LYS A 30 14.74 -2.26 9.16
C LYS A 30 15.23 -3.43 10.01
N ALA A 31 16.38 -4.02 9.69
CA ALA A 31 16.93 -5.19 10.39
C ALA A 31 15.94 -6.38 10.40
N TRP A 32 15.23 -6.61 9.30
CA TRP A 32 14.29 -7.73 9.19
C TRP A 32 15.02 -9.05 8.97
N LYS A 33 14.57 -10.09 9.66
CA LYS A 33 15.06 -11.45 9.46
C LYS A 33 14.45 -12.05 8.20
N LYS A 34 15.13 -13.05 7.61
CA LYS A 34 14.63 -13.75 6.42
C LYS A 34 13.22 -14.29 6.62
N GLN A 35 12.96 -14.89 7.79
CA GLN A 35 11.65 -15.46 8.10
C GLN A 35 10.57 -14.38 8.16
N THR A 36 10.88 -13.21 8.67
CA THR A 36 9.96 -12.08 8.72
C THR A 36 9.57 -11.64 7.32
N VAL A 37 10.55 -11.48 6.43
CA VAL A 37 10.30 -11.10 5.04
C VAL A 37 9.49 -12.16 4.32
N ASN A 38 9.83 -13.45 4.50
CA ASN A 38 9.07 -14.55 3.92
C ASN A 38 7.61 -14.54 4.38
N THR A 39 7.36 -14.25 5.65
CA THR A 39 6.00 -14.16 6.19
C THR A 39 5.23 -13.02 5.53
N PHE A 40 5.86 -11.85 5.39
CA PHE A 40 5.23 -10.71 4.71
C PHE A 40 4.90 -11.04 3.26
N LEU A 41 5.82 -11.65 2.53
CA LEU A 41 5.62 -12.02 1.14
C LEU A 41 4.49 -13.04 0.99
N SER A 42 4.44 -14.03 1.86
CA SER A 42 3.38 -15.04 1.86
C SER A 42 2.01 -14.41 2.11
N ARG A 43 1.93 -13.48 3.06
CA ARG A 43 0.67 -12.78 3.37
C ARG A 43 0.20 -11.94 2.21
N LEU A 44 1.11 -11.21 1.56
CA LEU A 44 0.77 -10.41 0.39
C LEU A 44 0.28 -11.29 -0.76
N ALA A 45 0.91 -12.44 -0.98
CA ALA A 45 0.49 -13.39 -2.01
C ALA A 45 -0.90 -13.97 -1.69
N GLN A 46 -1.16 -14.33 -0.44
CA GLN A 46 -2.47 -14.84 -0.03
C GLN A 46 -3.58 -13.83 -0.22
N LYS A 47 -3.28 -12.55 0.01
CA LYS A 47 -4.25 -11.45 -0.19
C LYS A 47 -4.47 -11.11 -1.66
N GLY A 48 -3.71 -11.70 -2.56
CA GLY A 48 -3.82 -11.44 -3.99
C GLY A 48 -3.08 -10.20 -4.47
N PHE A 49 -2.18 -9.64 -3.67
CA PHE A 49 -1.45 -8.42 -4.02
C PHE A 49 -0.11 -8.69 -4.67
N LEU A 50 0.36 -9.93 -4.63
CA LEU A 50 1.69 -10.30 -5.06
C LEU A 50 1.66 -11.63 -5.79
N ASN A 51 2.37 -11.71 -6.91
CA ASN A 51 2.66 -12.96 -7.59
C ASN A 51 4.11 -13.37 -7.30
N ILE A 52 4.30 -14.65 -7.02
CA ILE A 52 5.60 -15.24 -6.80
C ILE A 52 5.88 -16.18 -7.96
N ASP A 53 6.86 -15.86 -8.78
CA ASP A 53 7.25 -16.69 -9.92
C ASP A 53 8.48 -17.49 -9.56
N LYS A 54 8.31 -18.81 -9.46
CA LYS A 54 9.37 -19.76 -9.10
C LYS A 54 9.89 -20.54 -10.29
N SER A 55 9.57 -20.13 -11.52
CA SER A 55 9.93 -20.87 -12.72
C SER A 55 11.43 -20.82 -13.04
N GLY A 56 12.14 -19.80 -12.59
CA GLY A 56 13.59 -19.67 -12.78
C GLY A 56 14.40 -20.21 -11.60
N LYS A 57 15.70 -19.98 -11.62
CA LYS A 57 16.60 -20.40 -10.54
C LYS A 57 16.29 -19.72 -9.21
N ARG A 58 15.79 -18.49 -9.27
CA ARG A 58 15.42 -17.70 -8.11
C ARG A 58 13.96 -17.27 -8.25
N ALA A 59 13.24 -17.29 -7.15
CA ALA A 59 11.90 -16.74 -7.12
C ALA A 59 11.97 -15.24 -7.36
N ILE A 60 11.04 -14.72 -8.15
CA ILE A 60 10.87 -13.29 -8.35
C ILE A 60 9.50 -12.88 -7.87
N TYR A 61 9.40 -11.65 -7.40
CA TYR A 61 8.22 -11.12 -6.73
C TYR A 61 7.70 -9.93 -7.53
N ILE A 62 6.42 -10.01 -7.94
CA ILE A 62 5.80 -9.06 -8.86
C ILE A 62 4.48 -8.60 -8.24
N PRO A 63 4.24 -7.27 -8.09
CA PRO A 63 2.92 -6.81 -7.65
C PRO A 63 1.85 -7.26 -8.65
N SER A 64 0.75 -7.81 -8.15
CA SER A 64 -0.39 -8.20 -8.97
C SER A 64 -1.49 -7.14 -8.99
N VAL A 65 -1.26 -6.02 -8.34
CA VAL A 65 -2.18 -4.89 -8.24
C VAL A 65 -1.40 -3.60 -8.41
N THR A 66 -1.98 -2.62 -9.08
CA THR A 66 -1.35 -1.29 -9.19
C THR A 66 -1.47 -0.55 -7.86
N SER A 67 -0.56 0.40 -7.62
CA SER A 67 -0.64 1.24 -6.41
C SER A 67 -1.96 2.01 -6.36
N LYS A 68 -2.40 2.54 -7.49
CA LYS A 68 -3.66 3.27 -7.59
C LYS A 68 -4.84 2.40 -7.14
N LYS A 69 -4.95 1.19 -7.70
CA LYS A 69 -6.06 0.28 -7.37
C LYS A 69 -5.99 -0.18 -5.91
N PHE A 70 -4.80 -0.47 -5.43
CA PHE A 70 -4.60 -0.85 -4.04
C PHE A 70 -5.11 0.23 -3.07
N TYR A 71 -4.71 1.50 -3.31
CA TYR A 71 -5.10 2.59 -2.42
C TYR A 71 -6.57 2.98 -2.59
N GLU A 72 -7.17 2.82 -3.77
CA GLU A 72 -8.61 2.98 -3.94
C GLU A 72 -9.37 2.00 -3.04
N ASN A 73 -9.01 0.73 -3.09
CA ASN A 73 -9.65 -0.29 -2.26
C ASN A 73 -9.40 -0.05 -0.77
N TYR A 74 -8.17 0.35 -0.42
CA TYR A 74 -7.78 0.63 0.96
C TYR A 74 -8.61 1.77 1.55
N ALA A 75 -8.78 2.85 0.79
CA ALA A 75 -9.60 3.99 1.22
C ALA A 75 -11.06 3.59 1.46
N GLN A 76 -11.63 2.78 0.55
CA GLN A 76 -13.00 2.30 0.68
C GLN A 76 -13.18 1.40 1.90
N GLU A 77 -12.21 0.52 2.17
CA GLU A 77 -12.24 -0.38 3.33
C GLU A 77 -12.14 0.38 4.66
N ILE A 78 -11.32 1.42 4.73
CA ILE A 78 -11.21 2.24 5.94
C ILE A 78 -12.57 2.83 6.30
N VAL A 79 -13.26 3.42 5.34
CA VAL A 79 -14.57 4.02 5.59
C VAL A 79 -15.58 2.96 6.00
N LYS A 80 -15.59 1.82 5.30
CA LYS A 80 -16.51 0.72 5.57
C LYS A 80 -16.28 0.11 6.95
N ASP A 81 -15.04 -0.25 7.26
CA ASP A 81 -14.72 -1.06 8.44
C ASP A 81 -14.57 -0.22 9.72
N SER A 82 -14.04 1.00 9.61
CA SER A 82 -13.77 1.83 10.76
C SER A 82 -14.83 2.88 11.03
N TYR A 83 -15.61 3.25 10.01
CA TYR A 83 -16.62 4.31 10.12
C TYR A 83 -18.01 3.87 9.66
N ASN A 84 -18.27 2.56 9.63
CA ASN A 84 -19.56 2.00 9.22
C ASN A 84 -20.10 2.55 7.89
N GLY A 85 -19.20 2.88 6.96
CA GLY A 85 -19.56 3.46 5.68
C GLY A 85 -19.91 4.95 5.72
N ALA A 86 -19.78 5.60 6.87
CA ALA A 86 -20.12 7.02 7.04
C ALA A 86 -18.95 7.91 6.63
N ILE A 87 -18.95 8.38 5.39
CA ILE A 87 -17.90 9.26 4.85
C ILE A 87 -17.74 10.52 5.69
N LYS A 88 -18.85 11.10 6.16
CA LYS A 88 -18.81 12.31 7.00
C LYS A 88 -17.95 12.08 8.25
N ASP A 89 -18.09 10.93 8.89
CA ASP A 89 -17.32 10.61 10.11
C ASP A 89 -15.84 10.42 9.79
N PHE A 90 -15.53 9.83 8.64
CA PHE A 90 -14.16 9.74 8.17
C PHE A 90 -13.55 11.14 7.94
N ILE A 91 -14.26 12.03 7.26
CA ILE A 91 -13.79 13.40 7.00
C ILE A 91 -13.61 14.15 8.32
N ALA A 92 -14.52 13.99 9.28
CA ALA A 92 -14.41 14.61 10.58
C ALA A 92 -13.14 14.16 11.33
N ALA A 93 -12.86 12.85 11.29
CA ALA A 93 -11.64 12.29 11.89
C ALA A 93 -10.39 12.79 11.17
N PHE A 94 -10.39 12.81 9.85
CA PHE A 94 -9.27 13.25 9.03
C PHE A 94 -8.92 14.72 9.29
N THR A 95 -9.93 15.56 9.49
CA THR A 95 -9.74 17.01 9.72
C THR A 95 -9.63 17.40 11.18
N ALA A 96 -9.71 16.45 12.12
CA ALA A 96 -9.55 16.70 13.54
C ALA A 96 -8.12 17.18 13.84
N GLY A 97 -7.98 18.46 14.25
CA GLY A 97 -6.67 19.05 14.48
C GLY A 97 -5.85 19.32 13.22
N ASN A 98 -6.41 19.06 12.05
CA ASN A 98 -5.74 19.26 10.76
C ASN A 98 -6.75 19.87 9.78
N LYS A 99 -7.12 21.12 10.03
CA LYS A 99 -8.17 21.79 9.26
C LYS A 99 -7.77 22.00 7.82
N LEU A 100 -8.74 21.86 6.92
CA LEU A 100 -8.55 22.16 5.51
C LEU A 100 -8.39 23.68 5.33
N SER A 101 -7.48 24.08 4.43
CA SER A 101 -7.37 25.47 4.01
C SER A 101 -8.59 25.87 3.18
N ALA A 102 -8.78 27.17 2.98
CA ALA A 102 -9.86 27.67 2.11
C ALA A 102 -9.74 27.11 0.69
N ALA A 103 -8.52 27.01 0.17
CA ALA A 103 -8.27 26.46 -1.15
C ALA A 103 -8.62 24.99 -1.21
N GLU A 104 -8.22 24.22 -0.21
CA GLU A 104 -8.54 22.79 -0.13
C GLU A 104 -10.04 22.53 -0.02
N LYS A 105 -10.76 23.34 0.77
CA LYS A 105 -12.22 23.25 0.87
C LYS A 105 -12.88 23.49 -0.47
N ALA A 106 -12.47 24.56 -1.18
CA ALA A 106 -13.05 24.91 -2.47
C ALA A 106 -12.81 23.79 -3.49
N GLU A 107 -11.61 23.26 -3.54
CA GLU A 107 -11.25 22.16 -4.44
C GLU A 107 -12.08 20.91 -4.14
N LEU A 108 -12.21 20.53 -2.86
CA LEU A 108 -12.97 19.37 -2.45
C LEU A 108 -14.46 19.53 -2.75
N LEU A 109 -15.05 20.70 -2.46
CA LEU A 109 -16.44 20.96 -2.77
C LEU A 109 -16.71 20.88 -4.27
N SER A 110 -15.81 21.44 -5.08
CA SER A 110 -15.94 21.39 -6.53
C SER A 110 -15.90 19.94 -7.03
N TYR A 111 -15.01 19.13 -6.49
CA TYR A 111 -14.90 17.73 -6.87
C TYR A 111 -16.17 16.95 -6.48
N ILE A 112 -16.65 17.13 -5.25
CA ILE A 112 -17.87 16.45 -4.76
C ILE A 112 -19.06 16.74 -5.67
N GLN A 113 -19.17 17.94 -6.17
CA GLN A 113 -20.26 18.33 -7.08
C GLN A 113 -20.20 17.61 -8.42
N THR A 114 -19.06 17.04 -8.80
CA THR A 114 -18.93 16.27 -10.04
C THR A 114 -19.30 14.79 -9.89
N LEU A 115 -19.47 14.31 -8.67
CA LEU A 115 -19.78 12.90 -8.39
C LEU A 115 -21.22 12.49 -8.72
#